data_d91de567dca9fc7bb6b1e610c77969b0
#
_entry.id   d91de567dca9fc7bb6b1e610c77969b0
#
_cell.length_a   1.000
_cell.length_b   1.000
_cell.length_c   1.000
_cell.angle_alpha   90.00
_cell.angle_beta   90.00
_cell.angle_gamma   90.00
#
_symmetry.space_group_name_H-M   'P 1'
#
loop_
_entity.id
_entity.type
_entity.pdbx_description
1 polymer ?
#
loop_
_entity_poly.entity_id
_entity_poly.type
_entity_poly.pdbx_seq_one_letter_code
_entity_poly.pdbx_strand_id
1 'polypeptide(L)'
;KSIQSAQLIDMEYKQSRRQSNSRMISPQSQKRMEFALEKIEEDEAAVFEYNLYNYMLGNYNPDKEIYLNKAEAIRPNDQRVVLQKTANQCVKGDTVSAMQYLNKLKSNQTLDVETLDYTEDILASSKGNDILVTHGIKDSYGVLYHQLNGSSSGQKPLLVSLDLLRSSEYRDMLRQKGVLFPSSNQIDTDYFKNFCALNSEKKIAISLTLPIDYLKRISSYAVPYGLVLITGAQKELCLSDLEKLWTSELNKRNLTVHKSAQAKNYARNYAPSQKLLYRYEAQKLGAPYISAPNKLKPQKNKKVISD
;
A
#
# COMPACT_ATOMS: atom_id res chain seq x y z
N LYS A 1 32.21 -3.03 -14.79
CA LYS A 1 31.90 -1.81 -14.00
C LYS A 1 30.39 -1.54 -13.97
N SER A 2 29.68 -1.54 -15.09
CA SER A 2 28.26 -1.19 -15.19
C SER A 2 27.33 -2.19 -14.52
N ILE A 3 27.62 -3.49 -14.57
CA ILE A 3 26.88 -4.52 -13.81
C ILE A 3 27.02 -4.27 -12.30
N GLN A 4 28.20 -3.88 -11.83
CA GLN A 4 28.40 -3.53 -10.42
C GLN A 4 27.62 -2.27 -10.02
N SER A 5 27.56 -1.26 -10.91
CA SER A 5 26.76 -0.05 -10.69
C SER A 5 25.26 -0.36 -10.67
N ALA A 6 24.75 -1.23 -11.54
CA ALA A 6 23.37 -1.68 -11.54
C ALA A 6 23.01 -2.45 -10.25
N GLN A 7 23.90 -3.33 -9.78
CA GLN A 7 23.75 -4.04 -8.51
C GLN A 7 23.75 -3.07 -7.32
N LEU A 8 24.59 -2.05 -7.34
CA LEU A 8 24.66 -1.02 -6.32
C LEU A 8 23.34 -0.23 -6.25
N ILE A 9 22.77 0.15 -7.40
CA ILE A 9 21.48 0.84 -7.46
C ILE A 9 20.38 -0.05 -6.85
N ASP A 10 20.30 -1.33 -7.24
CA ASP A 10 19.29 -2.26 -6.74
C ASP A 10 19.41 -2.46 -5.22
N MET A 11 20.62 -2.61 -4.71
CA MET A 11 20.91 -2.70 -3.28
C MET A 11 20.50 -1.44 -2.53
N GLU A 12 20.94 -0.27 -2.99
CA GLU A 12 20.66 1.02 -2.37
C GLU A 12 19.15 1.32 -2.39
N TYR A 13 18.46 1.04 -3.49
CA TYR A 13 17.01 1.19 -3.60
C TYR A 13 16.27 0.33 -2.58
N LYS A 14 16.62 -0.95 -2.48
CA LYS A 14 16.03 -1.88 -1.52
C LYS A 14 16.33 -1.49 -0.08
N GLN A 15 17.58 -1.12 0.23
CA GLN A 15 18.02 -0.74 1.57
C GLN A 15 17.36 0.56 2.03
N SER A 16 17.35 1.59 1.19
CA SER A 16 16.72 2.88 1.52
C SER A 16 15.23 2.71 1.83
N ARG A 17 14.52 1.90 1.05
CA ARG A 17 13.10 1.62 1.30
C ARG A 17 12.85 0.80 2.57
N ARG A 18 13.75 -0.11 2.94
CA ARG A 18 13.65 -0.90 4.18
C ARG A 18 13.92 -0.07 5.43
N GLN A 19 14.85 0.88 5.34
CA GLN A 19 15.23 1.75 6.45
C GLN A 19 14.24 2.89 6.68
N SER A 20 13.47 3.26 5.68
CA SER A 20 12.47 4.32 5.74
C SER A 20 11.13 3.77 6.24
N ASN A 21 10.59 4.32 7.32
CA ASN A 21 9.25 4.00 7.81
C ASN A 21 8.16 4.27 6.77
N SER A 22 8.38 5.26 5.90
CA SER A 22 7.50 5.61 4.79
C SER A 22 7.78 4.82 3.50
N ARG A 23 8.79 3.93 3.50
CA ARG A 23 9.32 3.25 2.31
C ARG A 23 9.74 4.22 1.19
N MET A 24 10.04 5.46 1.55
CA MET A 24 10.54 6.49 0.63
C MET A 24 12.06 6.40 0.50
N ILE A 25 12.57 6.75 -0.66
CA ILE A 25 14.01 6.86 -0.89
C ILE A 25 14.49 8.17 -0.25
N SER A 26 15.56 8.11 0.54
CA SER A 26 16.14 9.31 1.13
C SER A 26 16.82 10.17 0.04
N PRO A 27 16.88 11.51 0.21
CA PRO A 27 17.57 12.37 -0.75
C PRO A 27 19.05 11.98 -0.96
N GLN A 28 19.71 11.47 0.08
CA GLN A 28 21.08 11.00 -0.02
C GLN A 28 21.21 9.71 -0.83
N SER A 29 20.31 8.75 -0.63
CA SER A 29 20.25 7.53 -1.42
C SER A 29 19.90 7.84 -2.89
N GLN A 30 18.99 8.79 -3.12
CA GLN A 30 18.63 9.25 -4.46
C GLN A 30 19.88 9.74 -5.22
N LYS A 31 20.67 10.65 -4.63
CA LYS A 31 21.90 11.17 -5.24
C LYS A 31 22.94 10.08 -5.53
N ARG A 32 23.12 9.11 -4.60
CA ARG A 32 24.06 8.00 -4.83
C ARG A 32 23.63 7.12 -6.01
N MET A 33 22.33 6.86 -6.13
CA MET A 33 21.78 6.06 -7.24
C MET A 33 21.87 6.82 -8.57
N GLU A 34 21.59 8.13 -8.59
CA GLU A 34 21.74 8.96 -9.79
C GLU A 34 23.18 8.98 -10.28
N PHE A 35 24.15 9.15 -9.37
CA PHE A 35 25.57 9.08 -9.73
C PHE A 35 26.00 7.68 -10.26
N ALA A 36 25.44 6.61 -9.68
CA ALA A 36 25.69 5.27 -10.20
C ALA A 36 25.03 5.03 -11.55
N LEU A 37 23.88 5.67 -11.82
CA LEU A 37 23.16 5.58 -13.08
C LEU A 37 23.94 6.23 -14.23
N GLU A 38 24.57 7.39 -14.01
CA GLU A 38 25.45 8.06 -14.98
C GLU A 38 26.59 7.14 -15.49
N LYS A 39 27.10 6.26 -14.60
CA LYS A 39 28.17 5.30 -14.96
C LYS A 39 27.70 4.10 -15.79
N ILE A 40 26.39 3.91 -15.91
CA ILE A 40 25.80 2.81 -16.68
C ILE A 40 25.42 3.27 -18.10
N GLU A 41 25.23 4.57 -18.30
CA GLU A 41 24.66 5.14 -19.54
C GLU A 41 25.39 4.71 -20.81
N GLU A 42 26.69 4.56 -20.75
CA GLU A 42 27.56 4.25 -21.90
C GLU A 42 27.76 2.74 -22.16
N ASP A 43 27.13 1.87 -21.32
CA ASP A 43 27.36 0.42 -21.41
C ASP A 43 26.17 -0.30 -22.03
N GLU A 44 26.35 -0.78 -23.27
CA GLU A 44 25.31 -1.54 -23.97
C GLU A 44 24.86 -2.81 -23.23
N ALA A 45 25.75 -3.43 -22.45
CA ALA A 45 25.41 -4.61 -21.65
C ALA A 45 24.45 -4.30 -20.49
N ALA A 46 24.34 -3.05 -20.09
CA ALA A 46 23.48 -2.60 -18.98
C ALA A 46 22.32 -1.69 -19.42
N VAL A 47 22.04 -1.64 -20.73
CA VAL A 47 21.00 -0.75 -21.30
C VAL A 47 19.60 -0.98 -20.71
N PHE A 48 19.27 -2.20 -20.34
CA PHE A 48 18.02 -2.51 -19.67
C PHE A 48 17.95 -1.87 -18.28
N GLU A 49 18.97 -2.08 -17.47
CA GLU A 49 19.07 -1.54 -16.10
C GLU A 49 19.10 -0.01 -16.12
N TYR A 50 19.84 0.59 -17.06
CA TYR A 50 19.86 2.04 -17.27
C TYR A 50 18.43 2.59 -17.49
N ASN A 51 17.72 2.02 -18.45
CA ASN A 51 16.37 2.48 -18.76
C ASN A 51 15.42 2.27 -17.57
N LEU A 52 15.41 1.10 -16.95
CA LEU A 52 14.54 0.80 -15.82
C LEU A 52 14.77 1.75 -14.65
N TYR A 53 16.03 1.94 -14.25
CA TYR A 53 16.34 2.79 -13.09
C TYR A 53 16.15 4.28 -13.38
N ASN A 54 16.37 4.74 -14.61
CA ASN A 54 16.09 6.11 -15.00
C ASN A 54 14.62 6.47 -14.77
N TYR A 55 13.71 5.56 -15.12
CA TYR A 55 12.29 5.72 -14.79
C TYR A 55 12.03 5.63 -13.28
N MET A 56 12.55 4.60 -12.59
CA MET A 56 12.27 4.35 -11.18
C MET A 56 12.72 5.52 -10.28
N LEU A 57 13.84 6.14 -10.58
CA LEU A 57 14.36 7.30 -9.85
C LEU A 57 13.65 8.61 -10.21
N GLY A 58 12.83 8.61 -11.25
CA GLY A 58 12.05 9.76 -11.68
C GLY A 58 10.75 10.00 -10.90
N ASN A 59 10.42 9.19 -9.89
CA ASN A 59 9.18 9.32 -9.10
C ASN A 59 7.90 9.39 -9.96
N TYR A 60 7.81 8.53 -10.97
CA TYR A 60 6.70 8.47 -11.94
C TYR A 60 6.56 9.73 -12.80
N ASN A 61 7.67 10.45 -13.05
CA ASN A 61 7.67 11.59 -13.96
C ASN A 61 7.28 11.13 -15.37
N PRO A 62 6.23 11.73 -15.99
CA PRO A 62 5.79 11.39 -17.35
C PRO A 62 6.89 11.52 -18.41
N ASP A 63 7.77 12.51 -18.28
CA ASP A 63 8.89 12.73 -19.24
C ASP A 63 9.86 11.56 -19.28
N LYS A 64 9.90 10.75 -18.21
CA LYS A 64 10.74 9.55 -18.13
C LYS A 64 10.07 8.27 -18.61
N GLU A 65 8.81 8.30 -19.03
CA GLU A 65 8.10 7.12 -19.51
C GLU A 65 8.78 6.46 -20.71
N ILE A 66 9.46 7.23 -21.54
CA ILE A 66 10.23 6.70 -22.68
C ILE A 66 11.24 5.64 -22.24
N TYR A 67 11.87 5.83 -21.07
CA TYR A 67 12.80 4.87 -20.52
C TYR A 67 12.11 3.58 -20.06
N LEU A 68 10.92 3.70 -19.44
CA LEU A 68 10.14 2.52 -19.07
C LEU A 68 9.69 1.71 -20.29
N ASN A 69 9.32 2.39 -21.38
CA ASN A 69 8.93 1.75 -22.63
C ASN A 69 10.13 1.01 -23.29
N LYS A 70 11.32 1.61 -23.24
CA LYS A 70 12.56 0.95 -23.70
C LYS A 70 12.92 -0.26 -22.85
N ALA A 71 12.79 -0.16 -21.52
CA ALA A 71 13.01 -1.30 -20.62
C ALA A 71 12.01 -2.44 -20.89
N GLU A 72 10.73 -2.13 -21.11
CA GLU A 72 9.71 -3.11 -21.47
C GLU A 72 10.00 -3.79 -22.80
N ALA A 73 10.44 -3.04 -23.82
CA ALA A 73 10.81 -3.61 -25.12
C ALA A 73 11.94 -4.64 -25.01
N ILE A 74 12.90 -4.43 -24.08
CA ILE A 74 14.02 -5.34 -23.86
C ILE A 74 13.60 -6.56 -23.03
N ARG A 75 12.85 -6.35 -21.92
CA ARG A 75 12.43 -7.42 -21.00
C ARG A 75 10.97 -7.24 -20.55
N PRO A 76 9.99 -7.57 -21.39
CA PRO A 76 8.56 -7.28 -21.16
C PRO A 76 7.95 -8.02 -19.97
N ASN A 77 8.60 -9.11 -19.52
CA ASN A 77 8.13 -9.93 -18.41
C ASN A 77 9.00 -9.78 -17.14
N ASP A 78 9.99 -8.87 -17.14
CA ASP A 78 10.71 -8.56 -15.90
C ASP A 78 9.71 -8.01 -14.87
N GLN A 79 9.70 -8.61 -13.68
CA GLN A 79 8.76 -8.26 -12.62
C GLN A 79 8.81 -6.77 -12.26
N ARG A 80 10.00 -6.18 -12.28
CA ARG A 80 10.20 -4.75 -11.98
C ARG A 80 9.55 -3.87 -13.04
N VAL A 81 9.67 -4.25 -14.32
CA VAL A 81 9.02 -3.55 -15.45
C VAL A 81 7.51 -3.63 -15.29
N VAL A 82 6.96 -4.83 -15.08
CA VAL A 82 5.52 -5.02 -14.91
C VAL A 82 4.98 -4.21 -13.74
N LEU A 83 5.70 -4.16 -12.61
CA LEU A 83 5.34 -3.32 -11.45
C LEU A 83 5.32 -1.83 -11.79
N GLN A 84 6.34 -1.33 -12.50
CA GLN A 84 6.42 0.08 -12.87
C GLN A 84 5.37 0.45 -13.94
N LYS A 85 5.09 -0.44 -14.88
CA LYS A 85 4.01 -0.26 -15.86
C LYS A 85 2.65 -0.20 -15.19
N THR A 86 2.38 -1.08 -14.22
CA THR A 86 1.15 -1.00 -13.43
C THR A 86 1.03 0.37 -12.74
N ALA A 87 2.12 0.84 -12.09
CA ALA A 87 2.15 2.16 -11.45
C ALA A 87 1.87 3.29 -12.44
N ASN A 88 2.53 3.25 -13.61
CA ASN A 88 2.37 4.28 -14.64
C ASN A 88 0.92 4.37 -15.13
N GLN A 89 0.26 3.24 -15.36
CA GLN A 89 -1.15 3.24 -15.77
C GLN A 89 -2.08 3.72 -14.65
N CYS A 90 -1.78 3.37 -13.39
CA CYS A 90 -2.51 3.92 -12.23
C CYS A 90 -2.37 5.44 -12.12
N VAL A 91 -1.16 5.97 -12.34
CA VAL A 91 -0.89 7.42 -12.33
C VAL A 91 -1.70 8.14 -13.40
N LYS A 92 -1.81 7.58 -14.60
CA LYS A 92 -2.60 8.11 -15.72
C LYS A 92 -4.11 7.90 -15.57
N GLY A 93 -4.54 7.05 -14.66
CA GLY A 93 -5.94 6.63 -14.53
C GLY A 93 -6.42 5.71 -15.66
N ASP A 94 -5.49 5.13 -16.44
CA ASP A 94 -5.81 4.13 -17.48
C ASP A 94 -6.06 2.76 -16.85
N THR A 95 -7.31 2.51 -16.50
CA THR A 95 -7.76 1.29 -15.84
C THR A 95 -7.71 0.06 -16.75
N VAL A 96 -7.84 0.23 -18.06
CA VAL A 96 -7.81 -0.87 -19.03
C VAL A 96 -6.40 -1.44 -19.12
N SER A 97 -5.42 -0.58 -19.39
CA SER A 97 -4.01 -0.99 -19.42
C SER A 97 -3.51 -1.45 -18.05
N ALA A 98 -3.94 -0.79 -16.96
CA ALA A 98 -3.62 -1.22 -15.60
C ALA A 98 -4.07 -2.67 -15.35
N MET A 99 -5.27 -3.06 -15.77
CA MET A 99 -5.78 -4.43 -15.60
C MET A 99 -4.95 -5.47 -16.35
N GLN A 100 -4.43 -5.14 -17.53
CA GLN A 100 -3.54 -6.04 -18.27
C GLN A 100 -2.27 -6.36 -17.47
N TYR A 101 -1.62 -5.33 -16.89
CA TYR A 101 -0.44 -5.52 -16.05
C TYR A 101 -0.75 -6.19 -14.71
N LEU A 102 -1.90 -5.90 -14.10
CA LEU A 102 -2.37 -6.59 -12.89
C LEU A 102 -2.54 -8.10 -13.13
N ASN A 103 -3.06 -8.49 -14.27
CA ASN A 103 -3.14 -9.89 -14.67
C ASN A 103 -1.76 -10.54 -14.81
N LYS A 104 -0.77 -9.82 -15.38
CA LYS A 104 0.62 -10.30 -15.40
C LYS A 104 1.19 -10.46 -13.99
N LEU A 105 0.91 -9.53 -13.06
CA LEU A 105 1.35 -9.62 -11.66
C LEU A 105 0.70 -10.79 -10.91
N LYS A 106 -0.55 -11.12 -11.22
CA LYS A 106 -1.20 -12.32 -10.71
C LYS A 106 -0.56 -13.58 -11.28
N SER A 107 -0.35 -13.64 -12.60
CA SER A 107 0.22 -14.81 -13.28
C SER A 107 1.65 -15.13 -12.81
N ASN A 108 2.46 -14.11 -12.51
CA ASN A 108 3.83 -14.29 -12.01
C ASN A 108 3.92 -14.38 -10.48
N GLN A 109 2.80 -14.55 -9.78
CA GLN A 109 2.68 -14.69 -8.32
C GLN A 109 3.17 -13.46 -7.52
N THR A 110 3.29 -12.29 -8.12
CA THR A 110 3.54 -11.03 -7.38
C THR A 110 2.31 -10.64 -6.55
N LEU A 111 1.13 -10.78 -7.16
CA LEU A 111 -0.17 -10.79 -6.48
C LEU A 111 -0.58 -12.25 -6.26
N ASP A 112 0.01 -12.87 -5.26
CA ASP A 112 -0.30 -14.24 -4.85
C ASP A 112 -1.69 -14.35 -4.21
N VAL A 113 -2.16 -15.58 -4.02
CA VAL A 113 -3.50 -15.85 -3.48
C VAL A 113 -3.69 -15.26 -2.08
N GLU A 114 -2.67 -15.29 -1.24
CA GLU A 114 -2.73 -14.73 0.13
C GLU A 114 -2.89 -13.21 0.10
N THR A 115 -2.17 -12.54 -0.80
CA THR A 115 -2.30 -11.10 -1.04
C THR A 115 -3.69 -10.75 -1.57
N LEU A 116 -4.20 -11.52 -2.54
CA LEU A 116 -5.52 -11.27 -3.11
C LEU A 116 -6.63 -11.48 -2.07
N ASP A 117 -6.61 -12.58 -1.33
CA ASP A 117 -7.57 -12.83 -0.25
C ASP A 117 -7.53 -11.73 0.82
N TYR A 118 -6.34 -11.22 1.16
CA TYR A 118 -6.17 -10.13 2.12
C TYR A 118 -6.73 -8.80 1.60
N THR A 119 -6.45 -8.47 0.35
CA THR A 119 -6.90 -7.20 -0.27
C THR A 119 -8.38 -7.20 -0.62
N GLU A 120 -8.99 -8.37 -0.83
CA GLU A 120 -10.45 -8.53 -0.89
C GLU A 120 -11.10 -8.14 0.45
N ASP A 121 -10.54 -8.59 1.57
CA ASP A 121 -11.03 -8.23 2.89
C ASP A 121 -10.80 -6.74 3.23
N ILE A 122 -9.70 -6.10 2.74
CA ILE A 122 -9.53 -4.63 2.81
C ILE A 122 -10.67 -3.94 2.05
N LEU A 123 -10.94 -4.37 0.83
CA LEU A 123 -11.98 -3.78 0.00
C LEU A 123 -13.37 -3.95 0.63
N ALA A 124 -13.68 -5.13 1.16
CA ALA A 124 -14.92 -5.38 1.90
C ALA A 124 -15.06 -4.46 3.12
N SER A 125 -13.96 -4.27 3.88
CA SER A 125 -13.91 -3.39 5.05
C SER A 125 -14.08 -1.90 4.69
N SER A 126 -13.85 -1.52 3.44
CA SER A 126 -13.92 -0.13 2.98
C SER A 126 -15.23 0.22 2.26
N LYS A 127 -16.20 -0.69 2.20
CA LYS A 127 -17.51 -0.42 1.58
C LYS A 127 -18.22 0.77 2.22
N GLY A 128 -18.85 1.59 1.37
CA GLY A 128 -19.57 2.78 1.82
C GLY A 128 -18.67 3.96 2.22
N ASN A 129 -17.36 3.84 2.05
CA ASN A 129 -16.43 4.97 2.18
C ASN A 129 -16.18 5.63 0.81
N ASP A 130 -15.86 6.94 0.83
CA ASP A 130 -15.58 7.71 -0.38
C ASP A 130 -14.13 7.48 -0.86
N ILE A 131 -13.20 7.34 0.09
CA ILE A 131 -11.77 7.19 -0.14
C ILE A 131 -11.26 5.94 0.59
N LEU A 132 -10.42 5.16 -0.08
CA LEU A 132 -9.60 4.10 0.53
C LEU A 132 -8.12 4.44 0.35
N VAL A 133 -7.42 4.67 1.45
CA VAL A 133 -5.97 4.90 1.45
C VAL A 133 -5.24 3.58 1.71
N THR A 134 -4.32 3.25 0.81
CA THR A 134 -3.46 2.06 0.91
C THR A 134 -1.99 2.43 0.84
N HIS A 135 -1.12 1.54 1.29
CA HIS A 135 0.33 1.70 1.20
C HIS A 135 0.98 0.37 0.81
N GLY A 136 1.96 0.46 -0.09
CA GLY A 136 2.65 -0.71 -0.62
C GLY A 136 2.03 -1.20 -1.92
N ILE A 137 2.92 -1.67 -2.77
CA ILE A 137 2.55 -2.11 -4.13
C ILE A 137 1.51 -3.24 -4.07
N LYS A 138 1.75 -4.25 -3.24
CA LYS A 138 0.86 -5.42 -3.16
C LYS A 138 -0.56 -5.03 -2.73
N ASP A 139 -0.69 -4.19 -1.71
CA ASP A 139 -2.00 -3.80 -1.19
C ASP A 139 -2.77 -2.93 -2.17
N SER A 140 -2.10 -1.89 -2.70
CA SER A 140 -2.72 -0.98 -3.67
C SER A 140 -3.16 -1.74 -4.93
N TYR A 141 -2.29 -2.62 -5.45
CA TYR A 141 -2.59 -3.34 -6.70
C TYR A 141 -3.57 -4.49 -6.48
N GLY A 142 -3.52 -5.17 -5.33
CA GLY A 142 -4.52 -6.20 -5.01
C GLY A 142 -5.92 -5.61 -4.85
N VAL A 143 -6.06 -4.49 -4.15
CA VAL A 143 -7.33 -3.75 -4.07
C VAL A 143 -7.81 -3.31 -5.44
N LEU A 144 -6.92 -2.70 -6.25
CA LEU A 144 -7.25 -2.26 -7.61
C LEU A 144 -7.68 -3.43 -8.49
N TYR A 145 -6.99 -4.57 -8.40
CA TYR A 145 -7.35 -5.79 -9.11
C TYR A 145 -8.80 -6.19 -8.82
N HIS A 146 -9.21 -6.24 -7.54
CA HIS A 146 -10.59 -6.56 -7.18
C HIS A 146 -11.58 -5.48 -7.62
N GLN A 147 -11.21 -4.20 -7.53
CA GLN A 147 -12.07 -3.12 -8.03
C GLN A 147 -12.34 -3.23 -9.53
N LEU A 148 -11.33 -3.54 -10.34
CA LEU A 148 -11.46 -3.63 -11.79
C LEU A 148 -12.08 -4.95 -12.24
N ASN A 149 -11.87 -6.04 -11.51
CA ASN A 149 -12.40 -7.37 -11.85
C ASN A 149 -13.88 -7.58 -11.45
N GLY A 150 -14.54 -6.57 -10.92
CA GLY A 150 -15.97 -6.63 -10.63
C GLY A 150 -16.37 -7.42 -9.39
N SER A 151 -15.41 -7.82 -8.55
CA SER A 151 -15.64 -8.68 -7.37
C SER A 151 -16.52 -8.05 -6.28
N SER A 152 -16.83 -6.77 -6.34
CA SER A 152 -17.69 -6.10 -5.36
C SER A 152 -18.88 -5.41 -6.02
N SER A 153 -20.09 -5.81 -5.63
CA SER A 153 -21.33 -5.06 -5.92
C SER A 153 -21.39 -3.80 -5.04
N GLY A 154 -21.69 -2.65 -5.62
CA GLY A 154 -21.88 -1.39 -4.91
C GLY A 154 -20.86 -0.30 -5.27
N GLN A 155 -21.00 0.86 -4.62
CA GLN A 155 -20.10 1.99 -4.81
C GLN A 155 -18.71 1.63 -4.26
N LYS A 156 -17.71 1.71 -5.14
CA LYS A 156 -16.31 1.44 -4.80
C LYS A 156 -15.65 2.73 -4.30
N PRO A 157 -14.89 2.68 -3.20
CA PRO A 157 -14.14 3.84 -2.76
C PRO A 157 -13.08 4.24 -3.79
N LEU A 158 -12.79 5.53 -3.87
CA LEU A 158 -11.67 6.01 -4.67
C LEU A 158 -10.36 5.56 -4.01
N LEU A 159 -9.59 4.74 -4.71
CA LEU A 159 -8.31 4.25 -4.22
C LEU A 159 -7.25 5.35 -4.26
N VAL A 160 -6.62 5.60 -3.13
CA VAL A 160 -5.48 6.52 -2.97
C VAL A 160 -4.28 5.71 -2.49
N SER A 161 -3.32 5.48 -3.37
CA SER A 161 -2.06 4.83 -3.02
C SER A 161 -1.06 5.84 -2.48
N LEU A 162 -0.64 5.69 -1.23
CA LEU A 162 0.32 6.59 -0.59
C LEU A 162 1.67 6.61 -1.34
N ASP A 163 2.07 5.49 -1.92
CA ASP A 163 3.31 5.40 -2.72
C ASP A 163 3.24 6.23 -4.01
N LEU A 164 2.06 6.30 -4.65
CA LEU A 164 1.87 7.02 -5.91
C LEU A 164 1.66 8.53 -5.71
N LEU A 165 1.34 9.00 -4.50
CA LEU A 165 1.17 10.43 -4.22
C LEU A 165 2.43 11.26 -4.49
N ARG A 166 3.58 10.64 -4.67
CA ARG A 166 4.81 11.34 -5.13
C ARG A 166 4.68 11.89 -6.55
N SER A 167 3.86 11.27 -7.40
CA SER A 167 3.54 11.78 -8.73
C SER A 167 2.61 12.99 -8.64
N SER A 168 2.99 14.10 -9.26
CA SER A 168 2.10 15.25 -9.43
C SER A 168 0.89 14.90 -10.29
N GLU A 169 1.10 14.17 -11.39
CA GLU A 169 0.05 13.71 -12.30
C GLU A 169 -1.00 12.85 -11.57
N TYR A 170 -0.56 11.95 -10.69
CA TYR A 170 -1.49 11.15 -9.88
C TYR A 170 -2.32 12.04 -8.94
N ARG A 171 -1.69 13.00 -8.27
CA ARG A 171 -2.42 13.96 -7.42
C ARG A 171 -3.39 14.81 -8.22
N ASP A 172 -3.02 15.23 -9.43
CA ASP A 172 -3.89 16.03 -10.31
C ASP A 172 -5.10 15.21 -10.79
N MET A 173 -4.89 13.98 -11.19
CA MET A 173 -5.97 13.04 -11.52
C MET A 173 -6.94 12.84 -10.34
N LEU A 174 -6.41 12.71 -9.11
CA LEU A 174 -7.26 12.56 -7.92
C LEU A 174 -7.95 13.88 -7.53
N ARG A 175 -7.33 15.06 -7.75
CA ARG A 175 -7.98 16.37 -7.57
C ARG A 175 -9.20 16.56 -8.46
N GLN A 176 -9.11 16.11 -9.72
CA GLN A 176 -10.26 16.10 -10.64
C GLN A 176 -11.43 15.25 -10.12
N LYS A 177 -11.14 14.27 -9.26
CA LYS A 177 -12.15 13.44 -8.56
C LYS A 177 -12.54 14.01 -7.18
N GLY A 178 -12.15 15.25 -6.89
CA GLY A 178 -12.54 15.96 -5.67
C GLY A 178 -11.74 15.58 -4.41
N VAL A 179 -10.55 15.01 -4.55
CA VAL A 179 -9.64 14.77 -3.42
C VAL A 179 -8.77 16.00 -3.19
N LEU A 180 -8.67 16.46 -1.95
CA LEU A 180 -7.86 17.59 -1.55
C LEU A 180 -6.49 17.13 -1.04
N PHE A 181 -5.44 17.89 -1.35
CA PHE A 181 -4.07 17.58 -0.96
C PHE A 181 -3.39 18.76 -0.28
N PRO A 182 -2.54 18.50 0.74
CA PRO A 182 -1.65 19.51 1.29
C PRO A 182 -0.72 20.11 0.21
N SER A 183 -0.26 21.33 0.40
CA SER A 183 0.65 22.02 -0.51
C SER A 183 2.08 21.46 -0.50
N SER A 184 2.47 20.73 0.56
CA SER A 184 3.79 20.10 0.66
C SER A 184 3.99 18.99 -0.39
N ASN A 185 5.20 18.87 -0.91
CA ASN A 185 5.61 17.76 -1.77
C ASN A 185 6.24 16.58 -0.99
N GLN A 186 6.48 16.76 0.31
CA GLN A 186 7.02 15.72 1.16
C GLN A 186 5.87 14.88 1.74
N ILE A 187 5.78 13.63 1.31
CA ILE A 187 4.74 12.69 1.73
C ILE A 187 5.19 12.01 3.04
N ASP A 188 5.12 12.74 4.13
CA ASP A 188 5.42 12.27 5.49
C ASP A 188 4.16 12.09 6.35
N THR A 189 4.34 11.81 7.64
CA THR A 189 3.23 11.60 8.57
C THR A 189 2.40 12.85 8.81
N ASP A 190 2.99 14.05 8.74
CA ASP A 190 2.28 15.32 8.90
C ASP A 190 1.49 15.65 7.64
N TYR A 191 2.06 15.39 6.46
CA TYR A 191 1.32 15.44 5.19
C TYR A 191 0.07 14.57 5.27
N PHE A 192 0.21 13.31 5.71
CA PHE A 192 -0.89 12.37 5.80
C PHE A 192 -1.99 12.83 6.79
N LYS A 193 -1.59 13.33 7.95
CA LYS A 193 -2.53 13.93 8.92
C LYS A 193 -3.32 15.08 8.29
N ASN A 194 -2.61 15.99 7.59
CA ASN A 194 -3.23 17.12 6.92
C ASN A 194 -4.12 16.68 5.75
N PHE A 195 -3.74 15.64 5.02
CA PHE A 195 -4.58 15.02 3.99
C PHE A 195 -5.91 14.54 4.57
N CYS A 196 -5.89 13.82 5.68
CA CYS A 196 -7.12 13.38 6.36
C CYS A 196 -7.97 14.57 6.83
N ALA A 197 -7.35 15.62 7.36
CA ALA A 197 -8.04 16.82 7.82
C ALA A 197 -8.70 17.59 6.67
N LEU A 198 -8.01 17.77 5.54
CA LEU A 198 -8.55 18.44 4.35
C LEU A 198 -9.75 17.70 3.74
N ASN A 199 -9.81 16.40 3.89
CA ASN A 199 -10.88 15.56 3.37
C ASN A 199 -11.86 15.10 4.47
N SER A 200 -11.96 15.83 5.59
CA SER A 200 -12.79 15.44 6.77
C SER A 200 -14.29 15.32 6.47
N GLU A 201 -14.78 15.99 5.44
CA GLU A 201 -16.19 15.89 4.99
C GLU A 201 -16.47 14.58 4.20
N LYS A 202 -15.43 13.82 3.87
CA LYS A 202 -15.54 12.53 3.20
C LYS A 202 -15.39 11.39 4.21
N LYS A 203 -15.96 10.24 3.88
CA LYS A 203 -15.73 8.98 4.61
C LYS A 203 -14.43 8.38 4.12
N ILE A 204 -13.45 8.26 5.01
CA ILE A 204 -12.11 7.79 4.65
C ILE A 204 -11.81 6.47 5.36
N ALA A 205 -11.57 5.43 4.58
CA ALA A 205 -11.01 4.16 5.04
C ALA A 205 -9.48 4.16 4.83
N ILE A 206 -8.75 3.74 5.84
CA ILE A 206 -7.28 3.74 5.84
C ILE A 206 -6.82 2.32 6.16
N SER A 207 -6.13 1.67 5.23
CA SER A 207 -5.64 0.29 5.40
C SER A 207 -4.71 0.17 6.60
N LEU A 208 -4.87 -0.89 7.40
CA LEU A 208 -4.01 -1.22 8.54
C LEU A 208 -2.58 -1.63 8.13
N THR A 209 -2.30 -1.72 6.84
CA THR A 209 -0.94 -1.97 6.31
C THR A 209 -0.10 -0.69 6.18
N LEU A 210 -0.69 0.49 6.41
CA LEU A 210 0.12 1.71 6.48
C LEU A 210 1.18 1.58 7.58
N PRO A 211 2.36 2.21 7.42
CA PRO A 211 3.37 2.22 8.46
C PRO A 211 2.80 2.76 9.78
N ILE A 212 3.21 2.16 10.89
CA ILE A 212 2.64 2.44 12.22
C ILE A 212 2.70 3.92 12.60
N ASP A 213 3.70 4.65 12.13
CA ASP A 213 3.84 6.07 12.45
C ASP A 213 2.75 6.93 11.79
N TYR A 214 2.27 6.53 10.60
CA TYR A 214 1.11 7.15 9.96
C TYR A 214 -0.18 6.86 10.73
N LEU A 215 -0.38 5.59 11.12
CA LEU A 215 -1.56 5.18 11.89
C LEU A 215 -1.63 5.86 13.25
N LYS A 216 -0.50 6.04 13.93
CA LYS A 216 -0.42 6.76 15.22
C LYS A 216 -0.89 8.22 15.10
N ARG A 217 -0.65 8.88 13.96
CA ARG A 217 -1.06 10.29 13.76
C ARG A 217 -2.58 10.49 13.72
N ILE A 218 -3.32 9.44 13.41
CA ILE A 218 -4.78 9.48 13.29
C ILE A 218 -5.48 8.66 14.38
N SER A 219 -4.76 7.91 15.20
CA SER A 219 -5.32 6.94 16.17
C SER A 219 -6.26 7.55 17.21
N SER A 220 -6.16 8.85 17.49
CA SER A 220 -7.03 9.53 18.45
C SER A 220 -8.46 9.79 17.95
N TYR A 221 -8.67 9.72 16.62
CA TYR A 221 -9.96 10.02 15.99
C TYR A 221 -10.39 9.01 14.91
N ALA A 222 -9.59 7.98 14.67
CA ALA A 222 -9.92 6.91 13.72
C ALA A 222 -10.36 5.64 14.48
N VAL A 223 -11.31 4.93 13.92
CA VAL A 223 -11.93 3.75 14.53
C VAL A 223 -11.65 2.50 13.69
N PRO A 224 -11.21 1.38 14.30
CA PRO A 224 -11.01 0.13 13.56
C PRO A 224 -12.33 -0.46 13.03
N TYR A 225 -12.33 -0.83 11.75
CA TYR A 225 -13.45 -1.49 11.09
C TYR A 225 -12.94 -2.52 10.07
N GLY A 226 -13.04 -3.79 10.38
CA GLY A 226 -12.42 -4.85 9.58
C GLY A 226 -10.89 -4.68 9.49
N LEU A 227 -10.38 -4.50 8.30
CA LEU A 227 -8.95 -4.29 8.00
C LEU A 227 -8.59 -2.82 7.73
N VAL A 228 -9.46 -1.88 8.10
CA VAL A 228 -9.22 -0.45 7.93
C VAL A 228 -9.44 0.31 9.24
N LEU A 229 -8.91 1.53 9.30
CA LEU A 229 -9.35 2.56 10.23
C LEU A 229 -10.28 3.51 9.48
N ILE A 230 -11.43 3.84 10.07
CA ILE A 230 -12.38 4.79 9.50
C ILE A 230 -12.21 6.16 10.16
N THR A 231 -12.22 7.22 9.36
CA THR A 231 -12.18 8.62 9.80
C THR A 231 -12.99 9.52 8.86
N GLY A 232 -13.08 10.81 9.18
CA GLY A 232 -13.82 11.79 8.40
C GLY A 232 -15.29 11.88 8.79
N ALA A 233 -16.19 11.99 7.82
CA ALA A 233 -17.61 12.23 8.03
C ALA A 233 -18.34 11.14 8.84
N GLN A 234 -17.80 9.93 8.85
CA GLN A 234 -18.35 8.82 9.63
C GLN A 234 -17.41 8.48 10.79
N LYS A 235 -17.72 8.97 11.99
CA LYS A 235 -16.92 8.74 13.20
C LYS A 235 -17.52 7.69 14.14
N GLU A 236 -18.82 7.42 14.03
CA GLU A 236 -19.47 6.47 14.90
C GLU A 236 -19.33 5.05 14.33
N LEU A 237 -18.82 4.16 15.18
CA LEU A 237 -18.73 2.74 14.87
C LEU A 237 -20.04 2.06 15.25
N CYS A 238 -20.74 1.50 14.28
CA CYS A 238 -21.83 0.57 14.54
C CYS A 238 -21.25 -0.83 14.74
N LEU A 239 -21.26 -1.33 15.98
CA LEU A 239 -20.71 -2.65 16.31
C LEU A 239 -21.49 -3.80 15.68
N SER A 240 -22.79 -3.63 15.44
CA SER A 240 -23.60 -4.62 14.70
C SER A 240 -23.19 -4.70 13.23
N ASP A 241 -22.81 -3.57 12.61
CA ASP A 241 -22.30 -3.58 11.23
C ASP A 241 -20.92 -4.22 11.15
N LEU A 242 -20.06 -3.99 12.16
CA LEU A 242 -18.78 -4.68 12.26
C LEU A 242 -18.97 -6.19 12.46
N GLU A 243 -19.94 -6.61 13.27
CA GLU A 243 -20.29 -8.03 13.48
C GLU A 243 -20.76 -8.66 12.16
N LYS A 244 -21.64 -7.98 11.41
CA LYS A 244 -22.09 -8.43 10.09
C LYS A 244 -20.94 -8.52 9.09
N LEU A 245 -20.11 -7.49 9.00
CA LEU A 245 -18.91 -7.52 8.15
C LEU A 245 -18.05 -8.74 8.49
N TRP A 246 -17.76 -8.94 9.78
CA TRP A 246 -16.94 -10.03 10.26
C TRP A 246 -17.51 -11.42 9.95
N THR A 247 -18.80 -11.62 10.17
CA THR A 247 -19.45 -12.93 10.03
C THR A 247 -19.75 -13.29 8.59
N SER A 248 -20.11 -12.31 7.76
CA SER A 248 -20.75 -12.56 6.46
C SER A 248 -19.98 -12.01 5.25
N GLU A 249 -19.09 -11.03 5.41
CA GLU A 249 -18.48 -10.34 4.27
C GLU A 249 -16.99 -10.57 4.13
N LEU A 250 -16.24 -10.75 5.25
CA LEU A 250 -14.82 -11.05 5.20
C LEU A 250 -14.59 -12.53 4.90
N ASN A 251 -13.68 -12.83 3.96
CA ASN A 251 -13.29 -14.21 3.67
C ASN A 251 -12.38 -14.81 4.76
N LYS A 252 -11.54 -14.01 5.40
CA LYS A 252 -10.64 -14.38 6.52
C LYS A 252 -9.71 -15.54 6.25
N ARG A 253 -9.42 -15.87 4.97
CA ARG A 253 -8.60 -17.04 4.61
C ARG A 253 -7.18 -16.94 5.17
N ASN A 254 -6.65 -15.71 5.33
CA ASN A 254 -5.37 -15.50 5.99
C ASN A 254 -5.35 -15.81 7.48
N LEU A 255 -6.53 -15.89 8.13
CA LEU A 255 -6.66 -16.40 9.52
C LEU A 255 -6.85 -17.91 9.56
N THR A 256 -7.61 -18.46 8.63
CA THR A 256 -8.18 -19.82 8.76
C THR A 256 -7.51 -20.86 7.86
N VAL A 257 -7.11 -20.48 6.65
CA VAL A 257 -6.63 -21.40 5.60
C VAL A 257 -5.12 -21.29 5.40
N HIS A 258 -4.63 -20.08 5.14
CA HIS A 258 -3.21 -19.86 4.80
C HIS A 258 -2.30 -19.96 6.03
N LYS A 259 -1.12 -20.58 5.88
CA LYS A 259 -0.19 -20.86 6.99
C LYS A 259 1.21 -20.28 6.80
N SER A 260 1.45 -19.60 5.69
CA SER A 260 2.74 -18.99 5.38
C SER A 260 3.13 -17.90 6.38
N ALA A 261 4.40 -17.47 6.35
CA ALA A 261 4.84 -16.31 7.12
C ALA A 261 4.13 -15.01 6.69
N GLN A 262 3.80 -14.89 5.41
CA GLN A 262 3.06 -13.76 4.86
C GLN A 262 1.63 -13.73 5.38
N ALA A 263 0.91 -14.85 5.33
CA ALA A 263 -0.44 -14.97 5.87
C ALA A 263 -0.49 -14.64 7.37
N LYS A 264 0.50 -15.11 8.16
CA LYS A 264 0.63 -14.76 9.58
C LYS A 264 0.82 -13.27 9.81
N ASN A 265 1.53 -12.57 8.92
CA ASN A 265 1.67 -11.12 8.99
C ASN A 265 0.35 -10.43 8.67
N TYR A 266 -0.38 -10.86 7.64
CA TYR A 266 -1.71 -10.35 7.33
C TYR A 266 -2.71 -10.61 8.46
N ALA A 267 -2.67 -11.80 9.06
CA ALA A 267 -3.55 -12.20 10.16
C ALA A 267 -3.50 -11.23 11.36
N ARG A 268 -2.35 -10.61 11.63
CA ARG A 268 -2.19 -9.64 12.74
C ARG A 268 -3.08 -8.40 12.58
N ASN A 269 -3.40 -8.01 11.35
CA ASN A 269 -4.19 -6.82 11.08
C ASN A 269 -5.70 -7.00 11.36
N TYR A 270 -6.16 -8.24 11.57
CA TYR A 270 -7.52 -8.49 12.02
C TYR A 270 -7.72 -8.26 13.53
N ALA A 271 -6.64 -8.27 14.32
CA ALA A 271 -6.70 -8.20 15.79
C ALA A 271 -7.43 -6.97 16.36
N PRO A 272 -7.33 -5.75 15.80
CA PRO A 272 -8.06 -4.60 16.33
C PRO A 272 -9.58 -4.82 16.31
N SER A 273 -10.11 -5.29 15.17
CA SER A 273 -11.56 -5.56 15.03
C SER A 273 -12.01 -6.76 15.85
N GLN A 274 -11.20 -7.82 15.95
CA GLN A 274 -11.49 -8.96 16.83
C GLN A 274 -11.63 -8.53 18.29
N LYS A 275 -10.76 -7.64 18.77
CA LYS A 275 -10.85 -7.13 20.15
C LYS A 275 -12.12 -6.33 20.40
N LEU A 276 -12.56 -5.54 19.41
CA LEU A 276 -13.81 -4.79 19.52
C LEU A 276 -15.03 -5.73 19.57
N LEU A 277 -15.07 -6.73 18.70
CA LEU A 277 -16.14 -7.72 18.65
C LEU A 277 -16.21 -8.54 19.94
N TYR A 278 -15.08 -9.00 20.44
CA TYR A 278 -15.04 -9.72 21.72
C TYR A 278 -15.64 -8.91 22.88
N ARG A 279 -15.32 -7.62 22.96
CA ARG A 279 -15.88 -6.73 23.97
C ARG A 279 -17.40 -6.54 23.79
N TYR A 280 -17.83 -6.41 22.56
CA TYR A 280 -19.25 -6.26 22.22
C TYR A 280 -20.06 -7.50 22.60
N GLU A 281 -19.56 -8.68 22.31
CA GLU A 281 -20.17 -9.96 22.70
C GLU A 281 -20.24 -10.10 24.23
N ALA A 282 -19.17 -9.77 24.94
CA ALA A 282 -19.16 -9.77 26.40
C ALA A 282 -20.18 -8.82 26.98
N GLN A 283 -20.38 -7.63 26.43
CA GLN A 283 -21.42 -6.68 26.85
C GLN A 283 -22.84 -7.21 26.61
N LYS A 284 -23.10 -7.86 25.46
CA LYS A 284 -24.38 -8.50 25.15
C LYS A 284 -24.73 -9.59 26.18
N LEU A 285 -23.75 -10.29 26.69
CA LEU A 285 -23.92 -11.37 27.68
C LEU A 285 -23.95 -10.89 29.12
N GLY A 286 -23.92 -9.55 29.37
CA GLY A 286 -23.93 -8.98 30.73
C GLY A 286 -22.65 -9.29 31.52
N ALA A 287 -21.58 -9.69 30.91
CA ALA A 287 -20.32 -9.99 31.58
C ALA A 287 -19.66 -8.70 32.10
N PRO A 288 -19.13 -8.68 33.35
CA PRO A 288 -18.41 -7.53 33.86
C PRO A 288 -17.18 -7.26 33.03
N TYR A 289 -16.81 -5.98 32.85
CA TYR A 289 -15.70 -5.53 32.05
C TYR A 289 -14.37 -6.14 32.57
N ILE A 290 -13.92 -7.21 31.96
CA ILE A 290 -12.60 -7.77 32.21
C ILE A 290 -11.64 -7.10 31.21
N SER A 291 -10.78 -6.22 31.71
CA SER A 291 -9.70 -5.66 30.90
C SER A 291 -8.89 -6.80 30.30
N ALA A 292 -8.81 -6.85 28.96
CA ALA A 292 -8.03 -7.87 28.27
C ALA A 292 -6.60 -7.90 28.83
N PRO A 293 -6.01 -9.09 29.11
CA PRO A 293 -4.67 -9.18 29.63
C PRO A 293 -3.68 -8.51 28.67
N ASN A 294 -3.00 -7.49 29.16
CA ASN A 294 -1.93 -6.78 28.48
C ASN A 294 -0.70 -7.70 28.29
N LYS A 295 -0.75 -8.61 27.32
CA LYS A 295 0.38 -9.47 26.96
C LYS A 295 0.67 -9.42 25.48
N LEU A 296 1.18 -8.28 25.03
CA LEU A 296 2.14 -8.23 23.94
C LEU A 296 3.33 -7.40 24.43
N LYS A 297 4.19 -8.04 25.22
CA LYS A 297 5.54 -7.51 25.46
C LYS A 297 6.22 -7.47 24.08
N PRO A 298 6.84 -6.34 23.67
CA PRO A 298 7.66 -6.31 22.49
C PRO A 298 8.83 -7.28 22.71
N GLN A 299 8.98 -8.26 21.84
CA GLN A 299 10.21 -9.05 21.79
C GLN A 299 11.37 -8.08 21.50
N LYS A 300 12.25 -7.91 22.47
CA LYS A 300 13.54 -7.26 22.28
C LYS A 300 14.28 -8.02 21.17
N ASN A 301 14.52 -7.35 20.06
CA ASN A 301 15.42 -7.84 19.02
C ASN A 301 16.78 -8.05 19.67
N LYS A 302 17.16 -9.30 19.90
CA LYS A 302 18.54 -9.68 20.17
C LYS A 302 19.35 -9.34 18.91
N LYS A 303 20.24 -8.34 19.03
CA LYS A 303 21.34 -8.16 18.08
C LYS A 303 22.10 -9.49 18.01
N VAL A 304 22.02 -10.17 16.90
CA VAL A 304 23.00 -11.20 16.56
C VAL A 304 24.21 -10.44 16.04
N ILE A 305 25.20 -10.30 16.91
CA ILE A 305 26.57 -9.99 16.52
C ILE A 305 27.13 -11.35 16.13
N SER A 306 27.41 -11.53 14.88
CA SER A 306 28.26 -12.63 14.39
C SER A 306 29.53 -12.01 13.86
N ASP A 307 30.64 -12.48 14.42
CA ASP A 307 32.02 -12.23 14.06
C ASP A 307 32.30 -12.53 12.58
#